data_9acec9f1d0e841597acb825fee737966
#
_entry.id   9acec9f1d0e841597acb825fee737966
#
_cell.length_a   1.000
_cell.length_b   1.000
_cell.length_c   1.000
_cell.angle_alpha   90.00
_cell.angle_beta   90.00
_cell.angle_gamma   90.00
#
_symmetry.space_group_name_H-M   'P 1'
#
loop_
_entity.id
_entity.type
_entity.pdbx_description
1 polymer ?
#
loop_
_entity_poly.entity_id
_entity_poly.type
_entity_poly.pdbx_seq_one_letter_code
_entity_poly.pdbx_strand_id
1 'polypeptide(L)'
;QAKDIPQLFPVGSEIVIQVVKDQIGTKGPRSTTNIALAGRFLVLMPFSGACGVSRKIEDPRERDRLKDILRNLTIPEGMGVIIRTAGEGKQARWFVRDLHVLLRRWQGIVEKINAPSPRPILLYQEPGLIERTVRDFLTEEVDRILVDNPADFASVQEAVAEISPRSRSRVALYEDPIPVFERYNIERQIEQLMSRRVPLPSGGEIVIDETEALTSIDVNTGGHRGAAKDGKDYIVHANLEAVSEAARQIRLRNLGGLIMIDTIDMKNPKDRKKVFDRMCDEMSIDRAKHQILPISQLGVLQMTRQRHTESATTTLYTRCPYCTGTGKVKNPRTVSVEIQRRLLSVIRKLRETYGPDRELEINIVLHPLNLDRIVTEDRDFFRDMMKSCKVKLGTKADGTYHVEAFKLLDSAGKELR
;
A
#
# COMPACT_ATOMS: atom_id res chain seq x y z
N GLN A 1 -14.80 -34.01 13.73
CA GLN A 1 -15.06 -32.93 12.77
C GLN A 1 -14.49 -33.25 11.38
N ALA A 2 -13.24 -33.70 11.21
CA ALA A 2 -12.70 -34.09 9.89
C ALA A 2 -13.22 -35.44 9.40
N LYS A 3 -13.78 -36.28 10.27
CA LYS A 3 -14.30 -37.62 9.93
C LYS A 3 -15.66 -37.60 9.24
N ASP A 4 -16.40 -36.49 9.36
CA ASP A 4 -17.75 -36.36 8.85
C ASP A 4 -17.82 -35.80 7.42
N ILE A 5 -16.69 -35.27 6.87
CA ILE A 5 -16.64 -34.66 5.55
C ILE A 5 -17.07 -35.62 4.43
N PRO A 6 -16.61 -36.89 4.36
CA PRO A 6 -17.03 -37.79 3.33
C PRO A 6 -18.53 -38.18 3.39
N GLN A 7 -19.15 -38.08 4.57
CA GLN A 7 -20.58 -38.29 4.75
C GLN A 7 -21.41 -37.10 4.33
N LEU A 8 -20.94 -35.91 4.64
CA LEU A 8 -21.61 -34.64 4.29
C LEU A 8 -21.45 -34.28 2.81
N PHE A 9 -20.32 -34.63 2.22
CA PHE A 9 -19.95 -34.32 0.83
C PHE A 9 -19.42 -35.56 0.14
N PRO A 10 -20.30 -36.51 -0.26
CA PRO A 10 -19.90 -37.73 -0.99
C PRO A 10 -19.23 -37.37 -2.32
N VAL A 11 -18.34 -38.22 -2.79
CA VAL A 11 -17.70 -38.04 -4.11
C VAL A 11 -18.79 -37.99 -5.20
N GLY A 12 -18.72 -36.96 -6.04
CA GLY A 12 -19.71 -36.68 -7.09
C GLY A 12 -20.87 -35.77 -6.65
N SER A 13 -20.95 -35.37 -5.36
CA SER A 13 -21.93 -34.37 -4.94
C SER A 13 -21.58 -32.99 -5.46
N GLU A 14 -22.59 -32.20 -5.80
CA GLU A 14 -22.46 -30.80 -6.16
C GLU A 14 -22.46 -29.95 -4.90
N ILE A 15 -21.51 -29.01 -4.81
CA ILE A 15 -21.39 -28.05 -3.69
C ILE A 15 -21.26 -26.64 -4.21
N VAL A 16 -21.86 -25.69 -3.47
CA VAL A 16 -21.68 -24.26 -3.72
C VAL A 16 -20.45 -23.78 -2.97
N ILE A 17 -19.52 -23.17 -3.69
CA ILE A 17 -18.32 -22.57 -3.10
C ILE A 17 -18.22 -21.10 -3.45
N GLN A 18 -17.68 -20.31 -2.53
CA GLN A 18 -17.35 -18.91 -2.74
C GLN A 18 -15.85 -18.72 -2.66
N VAL A 19 -15.25 -18.12 -3.69
CA VAL A 19 -13.85 -17.70 -3.65
C VAL A 19 -13.77 -16.41 -2.81
N VAL A 20 -13.00 -16.46 -1.72
CA VAL A 20 -12.82 -15.33 -0.78
C VAL A 20 -11.48 -14.63 -0.93
N LYS A 21 -10.51 -15.29 -1.55
CA LYS A 21 -9.21 -14.70 -1.91
C LYS A 21 -8.77 -15.33 -3.24
N ASP A 22 -8.22 -14.47 -4.08
CA ASP A 22 -7.62 -14.85 -5.34
C ASP A 22 -6.29 -15.59 -5.13
N GLN A 23 -5.78 -16.19 -6.18
CA GLN A 23 -4.47 -16.82 -6.19
C GLN A 23 -3.38 -15.77 -5.93
N ILE A 24 -2.44 -16.09 -5.04
CA ILE A 24 -1.28 -15.23 -4.73
C ILE A 24 0.00 -16.05 -4.94
N GLY A 25 0.75 -15.71 -5.98
CA GLY A 25 1.98 -16.45 -6.35
C GLY A 25 1.70 -17.92 -6.60
N THR A 26 2.33 -18.82 -5.86
CA THR A 26 2.18 -20.29 -5.96
C THR A 26 1.00 -20.84 -5.15
N LYS A 27 0.33 -20.01 -4.32
CA LYS A 27 -0.80 -20.44 -3.49
C LYS A 27 -2.09 -20.30 -4.28
N GLY A 28 -2.86 -21.39 -4.39
CA GLY A 28 -4.17 -21.38 -5.02
C GLY A 28 -5.19 -20.48 -4.33
N PRO A 29 -6.36 -20.24 -4.97
CA PRO A 29 -7.41 -19.41 -4.41
C PRO A 29 -7.98 -20.01 -3.12
N ARG A 30 -8.37 -19.16 -2.18
CA ARG A 30 -9.06 -19.62 -0.97
C ARG A 30 -10.56 -19.58 -1.18
N SER A 31 -11.21 -20.72 -0.96
CA SER A 31 -12.66 -20.86 -1.06
C SER A 31 -13.30 -21.25 0.27
N THR A 32 -14.62 -21.09 0.37
CA THR A 32 -15.45 -21.49 1.50
C THR A 32 -16.83 -21.94 1.00
N THR A 33 -17.48 -22.85 1.73
CA THR A 33 -18.89 -23.20 1.55
C THR A 33 -19.82 -22.29 2.35
N ASN A 34 -19.27 -21.48 3.25
CA ASN A 34 -20.02 -20.51 4.04
C ASN A 34 -20.23 -19.23 3.21
N ILE A 35 -21.28 -19.22 2.42
CA ILE A 35 -21.58 -18.13 1.47
C ILE A 35 -21.94 -16.86 2.22
N ALA A 36 -21.37 -15.74 1.78
CA ALA A 36 -21.61 -14.41 2.34
C ALA A 36 -21.83 -13.38 1.22
N LEU A 37 -23.00 -12.78 1.16
CA LEU A 37 -23.34 -11.73 0.21
C LEU A 37 -23.23 -10.36 0.89
N ALA A 38 -22.32 -9.52 0.38
CA ALA A 38 -22.10 -8.20 0.94
C ALA A 38 -23.08 -7.17 0.35
N GLY A 39 -23.92 -6.60 1.23
CA GLY A 39 -24.66 -5.39 1.00
C GLY A 39 -23.88 -4.15 1.44
N ARG A 40 -24.56 -3.01 1.50
CA ARG A 40 -24.00 -1.76 2.00
C ARG A 40 -23.84 -1.77 3.51
N PHE A 41 -24.91 -2.11 4.23
CA PHE A 41 -25.00 -2.08 5.68
C PHE A 41 -25.02 -3.46 6.31
N LEU A 42 -25.33 -4.48 5.53
CA LEU A 42 -25.51 -5.86 5.95
C LEU A 42 -24.60 -6.80 5.18
N VAL A 43 -24.31 -7.96 5.78
CA VAL A 43 -23.81 -9.14 5.10
C VAL A 43 -24.84 -10.24 5.33
N LEU A 44 -25.41 -10.81 4.26
CA LEU A 44 -26.31 -11.94 4.32
C LEU A 44 -25.53 -13.25 4.24
N MET A 45 -25.80 -14.17 5.15
CA MET A 45 -25.22 -15.52 5.21
C MET A 45 -26.33 -16.57 5.05
N PRO A 46 -26.58 -17.04 3.83
CA PRO A 46 -27.72 -17.91 3.54
C PRO A 46 -27.71 -19.27 4.24
N PHE A 47 -26.53 -19.76 4.63
CA PHE A 47 -26.35 -21.08 5.25
C PHE A 47 -25.90 -20.98 6.72
N SER A 48 -26.05 -19.84 7.35
CA SER A 48 -25.63 -19.64 8.74
C SER A 48 -26.70 -18.84 9.46
N GLY A 49 -27.36 -19.40 10.46
CA GLY A 49 -28.35 -18.69 11.29
C GLY A 49 -27.73 -17.65 12.24
N ALA A 50 -26.44 -17.33 12.13
CA ALA A 50 -25.76 -16.43 13.02
C ALA A 50 -26.09 -14.97 12.68
N CYS A 51 -26.73 -14.24 13.60
CA CYS A 51 -27.01 -12.81 13.52
C CYS A 51 -26.11 -12.03 14.46
N GLY A 52 -25.58 -10.88 14.00
CA GLY A 52 -24.68 -10.09 14.83
C GLY A 52 -24.37 -8.69 14.30
N VAL A 53 -23.60 -7.97 15.11
CA VAL A 53 -23.09 -6.62 14.79
C VAL A 53 -21.59 -6.72 14.65
N SER A 54 -21.02 -6.05 13.66
CA SER A 54 -19.57 -6.00 13.41
C SER A 54 -18.79 -5.73 14.71
N ARG A 55 -17.72 -6.49 14.93
CA ARG A 55 -16.82 -6.29 16.09
C ARG A 55 -16.06 -4.96 16.04
N LYS A 56 -16.06 -4.31 14.88
CA LYS A 56 -15.41 -3.02 14.67
C LYS A 56 -16.22 -1.84 15.20
N ILE A 57 -17.52 -2.02 15.50
CA ILE A 57 -18.35 -1.02 16.17
C ILE A 57 -18.08 -1.17 17.65
N GLU A 58 -17.36 -0.24 18.25
CA GLU A 58 -16.85 -0.36 19.62
C GLU A 58 -17.80 0.26 20.66
N ASP A 59 -18.60 1.27 20.27
CA ASP A 59 -19.57 1.90 21.19
C ASP A 59 -20.64 0.89 21.66
N PRO A 60 -20.70 0.58 22.97
CA PRO A 60 -21.66 -0.37 23.51
C PRO A 60 -23.13 0.06 23.28
N ARG A 61 -23.42 1.36 23.38
CA ARG A 61 -24.79 1.90 23.21
C ARG A 61 -25.24 1.71 21.76
N GLU A 62 -24.39 2.03 20.83
CA GLU A 62 -24.67 1.85 19.40
C GLU A 62 -24.80 0.37 19.04
N ARG A 63 -23.95 -0.48 19.61
CA ARG A 63 -24.06 -1.95 19.41
C ARG A 63 -25.41 -2.48 19.88
N ASP A 64 -25.90 -2.03 21.03
CA ASP A 64 -27.16 -2.49 21.59
C ASP A 64 -28.33 -1.96 20.75
N ARG A 65 -28.30 -0.68 20.34
CA ARG A 65 -29.26 -0.12 19.38
C ARG A 65 -29.32 -0.91 18.07
N LEU A 66 -28.18 -1.27 17.52
CA LEU A 66 -28.10 -2.05 16.27
C LEU A 66 -28.57 -3.51 16.46
N LYS A 67 -28.35 -4.13 17.61
CA LYS A 67 -28.92 -5.43 17.95
C LYS A 67 -30.45 -5.38 18.02
N ASP A 68 -31.00 -4.32 18.56
CA ASP A 68 -32.47 -4.15 18.61
C ASP A 68 -33.06 -3.97 17.20
N ILE A 69 -32.40 -3.22 16.34
CA ILE A 69 -32.76 -3.15 14.91
C ILE A 69 -32.71 -4.54 14.28
N LEU A 70 -31.64 -5.29 14.52
CA LEU A 70 -31.45 -6.62 13.95
C LEU A 70 -32.53 -7.62 14.37
N ARG A 71 -32.98 -7.57 15.65
CA ARG A 71 -34.10 -8.40 16.16
C ARG A 71 -35.41 -8.13 15.46
N ASN A 72 -35.61 -6.90 15.01
CA ASN A 72 -36.83 -6.45 14.32
C ASN A 72 -36.80 -6.64 12.80
N LEU A 73 -35.66 -7.12 12.24
CA LEU A 73 -35.58 -7.44 10.81
C LEU A 73 -36.21 -8.80 10.53
N THR A 74 -37.02 -8.87 9.47
CA THR A 74 -37.65 -10.12 9.01
C THR A 74 -36.62 -10.90 8.21
N ILE A 75 -35.80 -11.71 8.90
CA ILE A 75 -34.76 -12.56 8.29
C ILE A 75 -35.37 -13.94 8.07
N PRO A 76 -35.27 -14.55 6.87
CA PRO A 76 -35.75 -15.92 6.63
C PRO A 76 -35.08 -16.94 7.55
N GLU A 77 -35.83 -17.99 7.91
CA GLU A 77 -35.33 -19.05 8.77
C GLU A 77 -34.09 -19.74 8.18
N GLY A 78 -33.09 -20.02 9.01
CA GLY A 78 -31.81 -20.62 8.60
C GLY A 78 -30.81 -19.62 8.02
N MET A 79 -31.19 -18.38 7.78
CA MET A 79 -30.27 -17.32 7.31
C MET A 79 -29.78 -16.46 8.46
N GLY A 80 -28.54 -15.97 8.34
CA GLY A 80 -27.95 -15.02 9.28
C GLY A 80 -27.59 -13.71 8.62
N VAL A 81 -27.49 -12.68 9.43
CA VAL A 81 -27.16 -11.33 8.99
C VAL A 81 -26.19 -10.68 9.95
N ILE A 82 -25.13 -10.06 9.39
CA ILE A 82 -24.18 -9.25 10.17
C ILE A 82 -24.30 -7.79 9.75
N ILE A 83 -24.52 -6.88 10.71
CA ILE A 83 -24.47 -5.45 10.48
C ILE A 83 -23.01 -5.03 10.30
N ARG A 84 -22.72 -4.32 9.20
CA ARG A 84 -21.40 -3.76 8.86
C ARG A 84 -21.17 -2.44 9.61
N THR A 85 -19.90 -1.99 9.69
CA THR A 85 -19.54 -0.68 10.24
C THR A 85 -20.22 0.49 9.56
N ALA A 86 -20.48 0.41 8.26
CA ALA A 86 -21.23 1.41 7.51
C ALA A 86 -22.69 1.62 8.02
N GLY A 87 -23.18 0.70 8.85
CA GLY A 87 -24.51 0.79 9.48
C GLY A 87 -24.52 1.62 10.75
N GLU A 88 -23.37 2.04 11.27
CA GLU A 88 -23.30 2.89 12.46
C GLU A 88 -24.05 4.20 12.25
N GLY A 89 -24.85 4.60 13.24
CA GLY A 89 -25.71 5.79 13.17
C GLY A 89 -26.91 5.71 12.20
N LYS A 90 -27.09 4.61 11.45
CA LYS A 90 -28.15 4.50 10.44
C LYS A 90 -29.47 4.03 11.07
N GLN A 91 -30.58 4.46 10.46
CA GLN A 91 -31.93 4.13 10.88
C GLN A 91 -32.38 2.76 10.35
N ALA A 92 -33.35 2.11 11.01
CA ALA A 92 -33.85 0.77 10.66
C ALA A 92 -34.23 0.61 9.17
N ARG A 93 -34.86 1.65 8.57
CA ARG A 93 -35.28 1.66 7.15
C ARG A 93 -34.14 1.32 6.16
N TRP A 94 -32.91 1.69 6.49
CA TRP A 94 -31.74 1.41 5.62
C TRP A 94 -31.37 -0.07 5.63
N PHE A 95 -31.46 -0.71 6.78
CA PHE A 95 -31.20 -2.15 6.93
C PHE A 95 -32.29 -2.99 6.26
N VAL A 96 -33.55 -2.59 6.40
CA VAL A 96 -34.68 -3.26 5.73
C VAL A 96 -34.49 -3.25 4.22
N ARG A 97 -34.13 -2.08 3.67
CA ARG A 97 -33.89 -1.96 2.23
C ARG A 97 -32.72 -2.80 1.74
N ASP A 98 -31.59 -2.75 2.46
CA ASP A 98 -30.39 -3.51 2.11
C ASP A 98 -30.67 -5.02 2.18
N LEU A 99 -31.41 -5.46 3.19
CA LEU A 99 -31.85 -6.86 3.32
C LEU A 99 -32.70 -7.31 2.11
N HIS A 100 -33.64 -6.48 1.67
CA HIS A 100 -34.46 -6.78 0.49
C HIS A 100 -33.62 -6.96 -0.78
N VAL A 101 -32.63 -6.10 -0.99
CA VAL A 101 -31.70 -6.23 -2.14
C VAL A 101 -30.91 -7.53 -2.05
N LEU A 102 -30.38 -7.88 -0.87
CA LEU A 102 -29.62 -9.10 -0.64
C LEU A 102 -30.45 -10.37 -0.83
N LEU A 103 -31.68 -10.37 -0.31
CA LEU A 103 -32.59 -11.51 -0.48
C LEU A 103 -32.97 -11.72 -1.94
N ARG A 104 -33.21 -10.66 -2.70
CA ARG A 104 -33.47 -10.75 -4.15
C ARG A 104 -32.25 -11.32 -4.90
N ARG A 105 -31.04 -10.87 -4.56
CA ARG A 105 -29.81 -11.43 -5.15
C ARG A 105 -29.67 -12.91 -4.83
N TRP A 106 -29.92 -13.28 -3.57
CA TRP A 106 -29.86 -14.68 -3.16
C TRP A 106 -30.89 -15.53 -3.91
N GLN A 107 -32.12 -15.05 -4.08
CA GLN A 107 -33.14 -15.75 -4.85
C GLN A 107 -32.68 -16.01 -6.29
N GLY A 108 -32.10 -15.04 -6.98
CA GLY A 108 -31.54 -15.23 -8.32
C GLY A 108 -30.38 -16.25 -8.36
N ILE A 109 -29.60 -16.39 -7.28
CA ILE A 109 -28.59 -17.43 -7.15
C ILE A 109 -29.24 -18.80 -6.99
N VAL A 110 -30.28 -18.93 -6.15
CA VAL A 110 -31.05 -20.16 -5.93
C VAL A 110 -31.70 -20.64 -7.24
N GLU A 111 -32.27 -19.74 -8.02
CA GLU A 111 -32.84 -20.04 -9.33
C GLU A 111 -31.79 -20.67 -10.28
N LYS A 112 -30.57 -20.12 -10.29
CA LYS A 112 -29.44 -20.69 -11.07
C LYS A 112 -28.97 -22.04 -10.52
N ILE A 113 -28.98 -22.25 -9.20
CA ILE A 113 -28.64 -23.54 -8.59
C ILE A 113 -29.61 -24.61 -9.05
N ASN A 114 -30.91 -24.28 -9.09
CA ASN A 114 -31.97 -25.20 -9.43
C ASN A 114 -32.16 -25.42 -10.95
N ALA A 115 -31.60 -24.50 -11.78
CA ALA A 115 -31.70 -24.62 -13.22
C ALA A 115 -30.85 -25.79 -13.75
N PRO A 116 -31.39 -26.61 -14.68
CA PRO A 116 -30.62 -27.66 -15.33
C PRO A 116 -29.55 -27.02 -16.23
N SER A 117 -28.28 -27.16 -15.88
CA SER A 117 -27.17 -26.65 -16.66
C SER A 117 -25.90 -27.49 -16.45
N PRO A 118 -24.98 -27.53 -17.42
CA PRO A 118 -23.68 -28.16 -17.20
C PRO A 118 -22.94 -27.58 -16.00
N ARG A 119 -22.31 -28.43 -15.20
CA ARG A 119 -21.52 -28.03 -14.04
C ARG A 119 -20.01 -28.14 -14.35
N PRO A 120 -19.14 -27.29 -13.77
CA PRO A 120 -19.42 -26.19 -12.86
C PRO A 120 -19.99 -24.95 -13.55
N ILE A 121 -20.78 -24.14 -12.83
CA ILE A 121 -21.43 -22.92 -13.32
C ILE A 121 -21.13 -21.73 -12.40
N LEU A 122 -20.92 -20.53 -12.99
CA LEU A 122 -20.80 -19.29 -12.25
C LEU A 122 -22.19 -18.81 -11.78
N LEU A 123 -22.46 -18.94 -10.49
CA LEU A 123 -23.73 -18.57 -9.88
C LEU A 123 -23.83 -17.04 -9.67
N TYR A 124 -22.77 -16.43 -9.17
CA TYR A 124 -22.71 -15.01 -8.84
C TYR A 124 -21.25 -14.51 -8.93
N GLN A 125 -21.10 -13.33 -9.44
CA GLN A 125 -19.84 -12.60 -9.41
C GLN A 125 -20.06 -11.29 -8.66
N GLU A 126 -19.15 -10.98 -7.74
CA GLU A 126 -19.17 -9.69 -7.03
C GLU A 126 -19.11 -8.56 -8.06
N PRO A 127 -19.91 -7.50 -7.91
CA PRO A 127 -19.90 -6.37 -8.82
C PRO A 127 -18.50 -5.79 -9.05
N GLY A 128 -18.31 -5.14 -10.21
CA GLY A 128 -17.07 -4.48 -10.60
C GLY A 128 -16.63 -3.38 -9.64
N LEU A 129 -15.50 -2.75 -9.93
CA LEU A 129 -14.94 -1.69 -9.10
C LEU A 129 -15.91 -0.50 -8.96
N ILE A 130 -16.58 -0.14 -10.04
CA ILE A 130 -17.50 1.01 -10.10
C ILE A 130 -18.66 0.78 -9.14
N GLU A 131 -19.39 -0.32 -9.29
CA GLU A 131 -20.57 -0.61 -8.49
C GLU A 131 -20.22 -0.81 -7.01
N ARG A 132 -19.06 -1.43 -6.73
CA ARG A 132 -18.56 -1.55 -5.35
C ARG A 132 -18.23 -0.19 -4.76
N THR A 133 -17.61 0.70 -5.54
CA THR A 133 -17.30 2.07 -5.09
C THR A 133 -18.57 2.84 -4.79
N VAL A 134 -19.56 2.79 -5.65
CA VAL A 134 -20.86 3.42 -5.41
C VAL A 134 -21.52 2.83 -4.16
N ARG A 135 -21.57 1.51 -4.02
CA ARG A 135 -22.14 0.83 -2.85
C ARG A 135 -21.49 1.26 -1.54
N ASP A 136 -20.17 1.30 -1.51
CA ASP A 136 -19.44 1.50 -0.26
C ASP A 136 -19.19 2.99 0.08
N PHE A 137 -19.15 3.89 -0.92
CA PHE A 137 -18.81 5.30 -0.72
C PHE A 137 -19.93 6.31 -0.97
N LEU A 138 -21.05 5.94 -1.62
CA LEU A 138 -22.16 6.87 -1.80
C LEU A 138 -22.81 7.18 -0.45
N THR A 139 -22.47 8.30 0.17
CA THR A 139 -23.08 8.83 1.40
C THR A 139 -24.03 9.99 1.09
N GLU A 140 -24.72 10.48 2.11
CA GLU A 140 -25.55 11.69 1.98
C GLU A 140 -24.71 12.94 1.71
N GLU A 141 -23.44 12.91 2.11
CA GLU A 141 -22.45 13.98 1.93
C GLU A 141 -21.88 14.06 0.51
N VAL A 142 -22.13 13.06 -0.35
CA VAL A 142 -21.70 13.08 -1.74
C VAL A 142 -22.67 13.90 -2.56
N ASP A 143 -22.29 15.08 -3.00
CA ASP A 143 -23.12 15.98 -3.79
C ASP A 143 -23.16 15.58 -5.26
N ARG A 144 -22.03 15.12 -5.82
CA ARG A 144 -21.90 14.82 -7.26
C ARG A 144 -21.00 13.61 -7.49
N ILE A 145 -21.33 12.86 -8.52
CA ILE A 145 -20.52 11.78 -9.10
C ILE A 145 -20.29 12.17 -10.56
N LEU A 146 -19.04 12.44 -10.91
CA LEU A 146 -18.66 12.78 -12.27
C LEU A 146 -18.04 11.57 -12.94
N VAL A 147 -18.48 11.27 -14.14
CA VAL A 147 -18.03 10.13 -14.94
C VAL A 147 -17.68 10.64 -16.34
N ASP A 148 -16.45 10.42 -16.79
CA ASP A 148 -15.93 10.88 -18.08
C ASP A 148 -16.10 9.87 -19.22
N ASN A 149 -16.53 8.65 -18.90
CA ASN A 149 -16.82 7.61 -19.89
C ASN A 149 -18.34 7.41 -20.03
N PRO A 150 -18.93 7.61 -21.22
CA PRO A 150 -20.36 7.42 -21.42
C PRO A 150 -20.88 6.01 -21.14
N ALA A 151 -20.07 4.97 -21.39
CA ALA A 151 -20.47 3.59 -21.08
C ALA A 151 -20.57 3.34 -19.58
N ASP A 152 -19.58 3.82 -18.81
CA ASP A 152 -19.57 3.70 -17.36
C ASP A 152 -20.62 4.59 -16.69
N PHE A 153 -20.99 5.73 -17.32
CA PHE A 153 -22.03 6.62 -16.83
C PHE A 153 -23.38 5.91 -16.64
N ALA A 154 -23.78 5.08 -17.62
CA ALA A 154 -25.01 4.30 -17.53
C ALA A 154 -24.95 3.30 -16.35
N SER A 155 -23.83 2.56 -16.21
CA SER A 155 -23.62 1.61 -15.14
C SER A 155 -23.62 2.27 -13.76
N VAL A 156 -22.99 3.46 -13.62
CA VAL A 156 -23.00 4.24 -12.38
C VAL A 156 -24.41 4.71 -12.04
N GLN A 157 -25.18 5.19 -13.03
CA GLN A 157 -26.55 5.60 -12.82
C GLN A 157 -27.44 4.46 -12.32
N GLU A 158 -27.29 3.27 -12.86
CA GLU A 158 -28.03 2.08 -12.43
C GLU A 158 -27.65 1.68 -11.02
N ALA A 159 -26.35 1.59 -10.73
CA ALA A 159 -25.84 1.25 -9.39
C ALA A 159 -26.31 2.26 -8.31
N VAL A 160 -26.31 3.56 -8.63
CA VAL A 160 -26.82 4.61 -7.73
C VAL A 160 -28.32 4.48 -7.55
N ALA A 161 -29.08 4.18 -8.62
CA ALA A 161 -30.55 4.03 -8.54
C ALA A 161 -30.95 2.81 -7.71
N GLU A 162 -30.20 1.71 -7.75
CA GLU A 162 -30.43 0.52 -6.89
C GLU A 162 -30.31 0.90 -5.40
N ILE A 163 -29.32 1.71 -5.05
CA ILE A 163 -29.07 2.14 -3.67
C ILE A 163 -30.05 3.26 -3.26
N SER A 164 -30.19 4.30 -4.07
CA SER A 164 -31.02 5.46 -3.81
C SER A 164 -31.54 6.09 -5.12
N PRO A 165 -32.79 5.82 -5.54
CA PRO A 165 -33.36 6.42 -6.75
C PRO A 165 -33.26 7.94 -6.77
N ARG A 166 -33.38 8.58 -5.59
CA ARG A 166 -33.31 10.05 -5.45
C ARG A 166 -31.91 10.59 -5.73
N SER A 167 -30.88 9.77 -5.53
CA SER A 167 -29.48 10.17 -5.74
C SER A 167 -29.03 10.02 -7.20
N ARG A 168 -29.88 9.49 -8.09
CA ARG A 168 -29.57 9.33 -9.51
C ARG A 168 -29.22 10.65 -10.18
N SER A 169 -29.88 11.74 -9.80
CA SER A 169 -29.60 13.09 -10.32
C SER A 169 -28.23 13.65 -9.93
N ARG A 170 -27.53 13.03 -8.98
CA ARG A 170 -26.16 13.42 -8.58
C ARG A 170 -25.11 12.89 -9.55
N VAL A 171 -25.46 11.93 -10.42
CA VAL A 171 -24.54 11.40 -11.44
C VAL A 171 -24.59 12.28 -12.66
N ALA A 172 -23.47 12.82 -13.07
CA ALA A 172 -23.33 13.68 -14.24
C ALA A 172 -22.22 13.15 -15.16
N LEU A 173 -22.48 13.18 -16.46
CA LEU A 173 -21.46 12.96 -17.46
C LEU A 173 -20.53 14.17 -17.50
N TYR A 174 -19.23 13.91 -17.50
CA TYR A 174 -18.21 14.94 -17.60
C TYR A 174 -17.77 15.08 -19.05
N GLU A 175 -17.99 16.27 -19.64
CA GLU A 175 -17.75 16.55 -21.08
C GLU A 175 -16.76 17.71 -21.31
N ASP A 176 -16.08 18.16 -20.23
CA ASP A 176 -15.07 19.21 -20.35
C ASP A 176 -13.82 18.67 -21.12
N PRO A 177 -13.18 19.44 -22.00
CA PRO A 177 -11.98 19.02 -22.71
C PRO A 177 -10.76 18.79 -21.80
N ILE A 178 -10.74 19.36 -20.59
CA ILE A 178 -9.68 19.11 -19.61
C ILE A 178 -9.98 17.79 -18.92
N PRO A 179 -9.03 16.83 -18.83
CA PRO A 179 -9.25 15.56 -18.12
C PRO A 179 -9.77 15.77 -16.69
N VAL A 180 -10.72 14.95 -16.26
CA VAL A 180 -11.41 15.12 -14.97
C VAL A 180 -10.43 15.15 -13.78
N PHE A 181 -9.39 14.33 -13.78
CA PHE A 181 -8.39 14.29 -12.70
C PHE A 181 -7.52 15.56 -12.68
N GLU A 182 -7.20 16.10 -13.84
CA GLU A 182 -6.48 17.37 -13.96
C GLU A 182 -7.36 18.53 -13.49
N ARG A 183 -8.63 18.59 -13.92
CA ARG A 183 -9.60 19.62 -13.54
C ARG A 183 -9.76 19.76 -12.03
N TYR A 184 -9.76 18.64 -11.31
CA TYR A 184 -9.91 18.58 -9.86
C TYR A 184 -8.58 18.42 -9.10
N ASN A 185 -7.44 18.64 -9.78
CA ASN A 185 -6.10 18.55 -9.20
C ASN A 185 -5.81 17.19 -8.51
N ILE A 186 -6.41 16.11 -9.04
CA ILE A 186 -6.22 14.76 -8.52
C ILE A 186 -4.87 14.18 -8.96
N GLU A 187 -4.46 14.42 -10.23
CA GLU A 187 -3.16 13.98 -10.74
C GLU A 187 -2.01 14.44 -9.85
N ARG A 188 -1.97 15.74 -9.50
CA ARG A 188 -0.95 16.26 -8.59
C ARG A 188 -1.00 15.60 -7.21
N GLN A 189 -2.18 15.27 -6.71
CA GLN A 189 -2.31 14.57 -5.43
C GLN A 189 -1.82 13.12 -5.52
N ILE A 190 -2.02 12.46 -6.67
CA ILE A 190 -1.48 11.11 -6.94
C ILE A 190 0.05 11.16 -7.00
N GLU A 191 0.64 12.15 -7.68
CA GLU A 191 2.10 12.35 -7.70
C GLU A 191 2.66 12.58 -6.29
N GLN A 192 2.00 13.43 -5.50
CA GLN A 192 2.37 13.68 -4.11
C GLN A 192 2.25 12.42 -3.25
N LEU A 193 1.25 11.58 -3.50
CA LEU A 193 1.08 10.30 -2.82
C LEU A 193 2.32 9.40 -2.97
N MET A 194 3.03 9.51 -4.11
CA MET A 194 4.22 8.73 -4.39
C MET A 194 5.51 9.36 -3.85
N SER A 195 5.46 10.64 -3.47
CA SER A 195 6.63 11.33 -2.94
C SER A 195 6.94 10.86 -1.51
N ARG A 196 8.21 10.58 -1.24
CA ARG A 196 8.71 10.34 0.12
C ARG A 196 8.52 11.56 1.02
N ARG A 197 8.59 12.78 0.44
CA ARG A 197 8.47 14.07 1.14
C ARG A 197 7.14 14.70 0.81
N VAL A 198 6.40 15.10 1.83
CA VAL A 198 5.11 15.76 1.69
C VAL A 198 5.19 17.14 2.33
N PRO A 199 5.05 18.21 1.55
CA PRO A 199 5.13 19.56 2.06
C PRO A 199 3.92 19.89 2.94
N LEU A 200 4.15 20.69 3.99
CA LEU A 200 3.14 21.23 4.87
C LEU A 200 2.82 22.69 4.52
N PRO A 201 1.59 23.17 4.79
CA PRO A 201 1.18 24.55 4.49
C PRO A 201 2.07 25.61 5.14
N SER A 202 2.58 25.36 6.35
CA SER A 202 3.48 26.27 7.06
C SER A 202 4.91 26.31 6.51
N GLY A 203 5.23 25.53 5.47
CA GLY A 203 6.56 25.45 4.86
C GLY A 203 7.47 24.38 5.43
N GLY A 204 6.98 23.56 6.38
CA GLY A 204 7.62 22.31 6.81
C GLY A 204 7.33 21.15 5.85
N GLU A 205 7.78 19.98 6.20
CA GLU A 205 7.51 18.74 5.46
C GLU A 205 7.43 17.54 6.40
N ILE A 206 6.69 16.51 6.01
CA ILE A 206 6.79 15.18 6.60
C ILE A 206 7.51 14.25 5.64
N VAL A 207 8.35 13.37 6.17
CA VAL A 207 9.09 12.35 5.42
C VAL A 207 8.58 10.98 5.81
N ILE A 208 8.09 10.21 4.84
CA ILE A 208 7.45 8.91 5.07
C ILE A 208 8.32 7.81 4.50
N ASP A 209 8.75 6.89 5.36
CA ASP A 209 9.53 5.72 5.01
C ASP A 209 8.83 4.44 5.44
N GLU A 210 8.46 3.59 4.48
CA GLU A 210 7.99 2.23 4.75
C GLU A 210 9.20 1.29 4.84
N THR A 211 9.37 0.66 5.99
CA THR A 211 10.34 -0.42 6.18
C THR A 211 9.63 -1.79 6.19
N GLU A 212 10.37 -2.87 6.29
CA GLU A 212 9.80 -4.22 6.35
C GLU A 212 8.84 -4.42 7.56
N ALA A 213 9.15 -3.83 8.71
CA ALA A 213 8.43 -4.07 9.97
C ALA A 213 7.56 -2.90 10.43
N LEU A 214 7.86 -1.66 10.01
CA LEU A 214 7.14 -0.47 10.47
C LEU A 214 7.20 0.65 9.42
N THR A 215 6.30 1.61 9.57
CA THR A 215 6.37 2.88 8.84
C THR A 215 6.86 3.97 9.79
N SER A 216 7.88 4.72 9.40
CA SER A 216 8.33 5.91 10.10
C SER A 216 7.91 7.17 9.36
N ILE A 217 7.46 8.16 10.13
CA ILE A 217 7.11 9.50 9.63
C ILE A 217 7.89 10.50 10.44
N ASP A 218 8.80 11.23 9.79
CA ASP A 218 9.61 12.26 10.40
C ASP A 218 9.02 13.65 10.09
N VAL A 219 8.97 14.53 11.08
CA VAL A 219 8.42 15.88 10.96
C VAL A 219 9.53 16.90 10.95
N ASN A 220 9.71 17.58 9.80
CA ASN A 220 10.72 18.61 9.61
C ASN A 220 10.10 20.00 9.54
N THR A 221 10.61 20.94 10.36
CA THR A 221 10.30 22.35 10.19
C THR A 221 11.05 22.91 9.00
N GLY A 222 10.35 23.54 8.07
CA GLY A 222 11.00 24.37 7.06
C GLY A 222 11.81 25.49 7.71
N GLY A 223 12.82 26.00 7.00
CA GLY A 223 13.70 27.09 7.49
C GLY A 223 13.00 28.44 7.77
N HIS A 224 11.72 28.53 7.56
CA HIS A 224 10.89 29.69 7.90
C HIS A 224 10.50 29.61 9.37
N ARG A 225 11.37 30.12 10.23
CA ARG A 225 10.97 30.59 11.54
C ARG A 225 10.09 31.82 11.30
N GLY A 226 8.85 31.59 10.89
CA GLY A 226 7.86 32.61 10.63
C GLY A 226 7.72 33.51 11.85
N ALA A 227 7.30 34.75 11.61
CA ALA A 227 7.18 35.89 12.54
C ALA A 227 6.23 35.65 13.76
N ALA A 228 6.08 34.44 14.25
CA ALA A 228 5.39 34.16 15.51
C ALA A 228 6.28 34.63 16.66
N LYS A 229 5.78 35.58 17.44
CA LYS A 229 6.48 36.22 18.58
C LYS A 229 6.90 35.22 19.68
N ASP A 230 6.38 34.00 19.68
CA ASP A 230 6.74 32.91 20.60
C ASP A 230 7.02 31.64 19.85
N GLY A 231 8.28 31.20 19.80
CA GLY A 231 8.72 29.99 19.12
C GLY A 231 8.05 28.71 19.63
N LYS A 232 7.32 28.73 20.74
CA LYS A 232 6.54 27.59 21.28
C LYS A 232 5.25 27.35 20.52
N ASP A 233 4.52 28.40 20.15
CA ASP A 233 3.26 28.28 19.41
C ASP A 233 3.50 27.75 18.00
N TYR A 234 4.64 28.11 17.39
CA TYR A 234 5.04 27.60 16.09
C TYR A 234 5.26 26.08 16.08
N ILE A 235 5.97 25.54 17.09
CA ILE A 235 6.22 24.08 17.20
C ILE A 235 4.90 23.30 17.31
N VAL A 236 4.00 23.77 18.17
CA VAL A 236 2.69 23.12 18.35
C VAL A 236 1.89 23.17 17.06
N HIS A 237 1.87 24.32 16.37
CA HIS A 237 1.16 24.49 15.10
C HIS A 237 1.74 23.57 14.01
N ALA A 238 3.06 23.51 13.86
CA ALA A 238 3.72 22.63 12.91
C ALA A 238 3.41 21.15 13.18
N ASN A 239 3.42 20.73 14.45
CA ASN A 239 3.04 19.37 14.82
C ASN A 239 1.56 19.07 14.55
N LEU A 240 0.65 20.02 14.76
CA LEU A 240 -0.77 19.87 14.46
C LEU A 240 -1.01 19.70 12.94
N GLU A 241 -0.34 20.49 12.11
CA GLU A 241 -0.37 20.32 10.65
C GLU A 241 0.22 18.97 10.23
N ALA A 242 1.37 18.61 10.81
CA ALA A 242 2.06 17.38 10.49
C ALA A 242 1.22 16.14 10.80
N VAL A 243 0.56 16.07 11.98
CA VAL A 243 -0.28 14.91 12.30
C VAL A 243 -1.56 14.85 11.47
N SER A 244 -2.12 16.02 11.09
CA SER A 244 -3.28 16.06 10.18
C SER A 244 -2.92 15.52 8.79
N GLU A 245 -1.78 15.97 8.24
CA GLU A 245 -1.31 15.46 6.95
C GLU A 245 -0.83 14.01 7.05
N ALA A 246 -0.16 13.61 8.14
CA ALA A 246 0.23 12.22 8.38
C ALA A 246 -1.01 11.30 8.39
N ALA A 247 -2.07 11.66 9.11
CA ALA A 247 -3.33 10.90 9.12
C ALA A 247 -3.93 10.77 7.71
N ARG A 248 -3.91 11.86 6.93
CA ARG A 248 -4.36 11.85 5.53
C ARG A 248 -3.50 10.91 4.68
N GLN A 249 -2.17 10.99 4.77
CA GLN A 249 -1.24 10.14 4.03
C GLN A 249 -1.34 8.67 4.43
N ILE A 250 -1.51 8.35 5.71
CA ILE A 250 -1.73 6.99 6.21
C ILE A 250 -2.95 6.35 5.53
N ARG A 251 -4.06 7.10 5.40
CA ARG A 251 -5.26 6.61 4.71
C ARG A 251 -5.05 6.47 3.21
N LEU A 252 -4.51 7.51 2.55
CA LEU A 252 -4.32 7.55 1.10
C LEU A 252 -3.35 6.46 0.61
N ARG A 253 -2.22 6.28 1.31
CA ARG A 253 -1.21 5.25 0.97
C ARG A 253 -1.58 3.88 1.49
N ASN A 254 -2.67 3.76 2.25
CA ASN A 254 -3.06 2.52 2.94
C ASN A 254 -1.92 1.94 3.79
N LEU A 255 -1.21 2.80 4.53
CA LEU A 255 -0.15 2.37 5.44
C LEU A 255 -0.73 1.53 6.56
N GLY A 256 0.00 0.52 7.00
CA GLY A 256 -0.47 -0.38 8.05
C GLY A 256 0.67 -1.06 8.80
N GLY A 257 0.32 -1.82 9.83
CA GLY A 257 1.26 -2.34 10.78
C GLY A 257 1.55 -1.32 11.89
N LEU A 258 2.78 -1.31 12.39
CA LEU A 258 3.25 -0.31 13.34
C LEU A 258 3.65 0.97 12.60
N ILE A 259 3.13 2.11 13.03
CA ILE A 259 3.44 3.43 12.48
C ILE A 259 3.98 4.30 13.61
N MET A 260 5.11 4.92 13.37
CA MET A 260 5.78 5.82 14.32
C MET A 260 5.93 7.20 13.69
N ILE A 261 5.45 8.23 14.39
CA ILE A 261 5.55 9.63 13.96
C ILE A 261 6.47 10.33 14.93
N ASP A 262 7.62 10.77 14.45
CA ASP A 262 8.59 11.55 15.22
C ASP A 262 8.19 13.01 15.16
N THR A 263 7.58 13.51 16.25
CA THR A 263 7.09 14.89 16.32
C THR A 263 8.19 15.81 16.84
N ILE A 264 8.12 17.08 16.43
CA ILE A 264 9.05 18.09 16.94
C ILE A 264 8.87 18.19 18.46
N ASP A 265 9.98 18.23 19.20
CA ASP A 265 10.00 18.22 20.65
C ASP A 265 9.10 19.25 21.32
N MET A 266 8.16 18.76 22.14
CA MET A 266 7.25 19.58 22.95
C MET A 266 7.52 19.37 24.45
N LYS A 267 7.96 20.43 25.12
CA LYS A 267 8.24 20.40 26.56
C LYS A 267 6.98 20.28 27.42
N ASN A 268 5.88 20.88 26.98
CA ASN A 268 4.64 20.97 27.75
C ASN A 268 3.74 19.74 27.47
N PRO A 269 3.35 18.96 28.51
CA PRO A 269 2.45 17.81 28.35
C PRO A 269 1.08 18.18 27.76
N LYS A 270 0.59 19.41 27.99
CA LYS A 270 -0.68 19.88 27.42
C LYS A 270 -0.59 20.00 25.89
N ASP A 271 0.54 20.42 25.37
CA ASP A 271 0.72 20.56 23.93
C ASP A 271 0.86 19.18 23.25
N ARG A 272 1.57 18.25 23.88
CA ARG A 272 1.57 16.83 23.45
C ARG A 272 0.18 16.24 23.42
N LYS A 273 -0.65 16.55 24.41
CA LYS A 273 -2.04 16.08 24.45
C LYS A 273 -2.85 16.67 23.31
N LYS A 274 -2.73 17.96 23.00
CA LYS A 274 -3.43 18.59 21.86
C LYS A 274 -3.09 17.91 20.52
N VAL A 275 -1.81 17.61 20.30
CA VAL A 275 -1.35 16.96 19.07
C VAL A 275 -1.87 15.51 19.02
N PHE A 276 -1.87 14.79 20.13
CA PHE A 276 -2.47 13.46 20.23
C PHE A 276 -3.97 13.47 19.94
N ASP A 277 -4.72 14.37 20.60
CA ASP A 277 -6.17 14.51 20.40
C ASP A 277 -6.48 14.82 18.93
N ARG A 278 -5.71 15.72 18.30
CA ARG A 278 -5.84 16.02 16.85
C ARG A 278 -5.62 14.78 15.98
N MET A 279 -4.62 13.96 16.25
CA MET A 279 -4.40 12.72 15.50
C MET A 279 -5.58 11.76 15.65
N CYS A 280 -6.15 11.64 16.85
CA CYS A 280 -7.33 10.82 17.10
C CYS A 280 -8.54 11.32 16.30
N ASP A 281 -8.77 12.63 16.28
CA ASP A 281 -9.87 13.25 15.53
C ASP A 281 -9.71 12.99 14.02
N GLU A 282 -8.53 13.21 13.47
CA GLU A 282 -8.24 13.00 12.04
C GLU A 282 -8.35 11.52 11.62
N MET A 283 -8.03 10.60 12.51
CA MET A 283 -8.15 9.17 12.25
C MET A 283 -9.54 8.61 12.53
N SER A 284 -10.44 9.35 13.16
CA SER A 284 -11.81 8.89 13.47
C SER A 284 -12.61 8.48 12.23
N ILE A 285 -12.32 9.09 11.08
CA ILE A 285 -12.96 8.80 9.79
C ILE A 285 -12.36 7.56 9.09
N ASP A 286 -11.24 7.01 9.60
CA ASP A 286 -10.60 5.84 9.00
C ASP A 286 -11.41 4.57 9.27
N ARG A 287 -11.75 3.84 8.21
CA ARG A 287 -12.51 2.59 8.29
C ARG A 287 -11.67 1.39 8.75
N ALA A 288 -10.34 1.52 8.67
CA ALA A 288 -9.44 0.46 9.13
C ALA A 288 -9.33 0.49 10.66
N LYS A 289 -9.30 -0.70 11.28
CA LYS A 289 -9.08 -0.78 12.73
C LYS A 289 -7.68 -0.24 13.04
N HIS A 290 -7.60 0.72 13.95
CA HIS A 290 -6.35 1.33 14.40
C HIS A 290 -6.40 1.56 15.91
N GLN A 291 -5.24 1.73 16.51
CA GLN A 291 -5.06 2.12 17.91
C GLN A 291 -3.92 3.13 17.98
N ILE A 292 -4.17 4.26 18.61
CA ILE A 292 -3.20 5.35 18.77
C ILE A 292 -2.83 5.42 20.24
N LEU A 293 -1.53 5.55 20.52
CA LEU A 293 -1.01 5.71 21.88
C LEU A 293 -0.62 7.18 22.11
N PRO A 294 -0.71 7.66 23.37
CA PRO A 294 -0.23 9.00 23.72
C PRO A 294 1.23 9.21 23.32
N ILE A 295 1.58 10.45 22.97
CA ILE A 295 2.95 10.81 22.63
C ILE A 295 3.89 10.48 23.79
N SER A 296 4.93 9.72 23.50
CA SER A 296 5.93 9.27 24.48
C SER A 296 6.76 10.43 25.04
N GLN A 297 7.58 10.16 26.06
CA GLN A 297 8.53 11.15 26.56
C GLN A 297 9.60 11.53 25.54
N LEU A 298 9.86 10.67 24.58
CA LEU A 298 10.80 10.90 23.46
C LEU A 298 10.18 11.69 22.31
N GLY A 299 8.94 12.19 22.43
CA GLY A 299 8.30 12.95 21.36
C GLY A 299 7.65 12.08 20.28
N VAL A 300 7.67 10.76 20.41
CA VAL A 300 7.17 9.85 19.37
C VAL A 300 5.71 9.51 19.60
N LEU A 301 4.85 9.77 18.60
CA LEU A 301 3.49 9.28 18.54
C LEU A 301 3.50 7.89 17.88
N GLN A 302 2.85 6.92 18.51
CA GLN A 302 2.84 5.53 18.09
C GLN A 302 1.42 5.09 17.78
N MET A 303 1.25 4.37 16.69
CA MET A 303 -0.03 3.77 16.37
C MET A 303 0.12 2.43 15.66
N THR A 304 -0.92 1.62 15.75
CA THR A 304 -1.08 0.43 14.91
C THR A 304 -2.30 0.58 14.01
N ARG A 305 -2.21 0.12 12.77
CA ARG A 305 -3.33 0.12 11.82
C ARG A 305 -3.38 -1.21 11.07
N GLN A 306 -4.55 -1.83 11.04
CA GLN A 306 -4.78 -3.04 10.25
C GLN A 306 -5.06 -2.66 8.80
N ARG A 307 -4.37 -3.32 7.86
CA ARG A 307 -4.67 -3.23 6.43
C ARG A 307 -5.12 -4.59 5.90
N HIS A 308 -6.02 -4.57 4.93
CA HIS A 308 -6.52 -5.78 4.27
C HIS A 308 -5.95 -5.97 2.86
N THR A 309 -5.39 -4.93 2.29
CA THR A 309 -4.73 -4.89 0.97
C THR A 309 -3.33 -4.34 1.13
N GLU A 310 -2.50 -4.48 0.10
CA GLU A 310 -1.15 -3.91 0.08
C GLU A 310 -1.18 -2.38 0.10
N SER A 311 -0.05 -1.75 0.45
CA SER A 311 0.08 -0.29 0.39
C SER A 311 0.10 0.18 -1.07
N ALA A 312 -0.23 1.46 -1.28
CA ALA A 312 -0.16 2.06 -2.61
C ALA A 312 1.25 1.95 -3.21
N THR A 313 2.28 2.10 -2.39
CA THR A 313 3.68 1.96 -2.81
C THR A 313 3.97 0.56 -3.35
N THR A 314 3.55 -0.49 -2.64
CA THR A 314 3.77 -1.88 -3.08
C THR A 314 3.01 -2.22 -4.37
N THR A 315 1.82 -1.63 -4.55
CA THR A 315 0.98 -1.88 -5.73
C THR A 315 1.48 -1.15 -6.98
N LEU A 316 1.98 0.08 -6.83
CA LEU A 316 2.31 0.97 -7.94
C LEU A 316 3.80 0.97 -8.32
N TYR A 317 4.69 0.51 -7.43
CA TYR A 317 6.12 0.46 -7.66
C TYR A 317 6.68 -0.96 -7.65
N THR A 318 7.72 -1.15 -8.43
CA THR A 318 8.59 -2.33 -8.36
C THR A 318 9.94 -1.95 -7.74
N ARG A 319 10.65 -2.93 -7.22
CA ARG A 319 12.02 -2.70 -6.71
C ARG A 319 12.89 -2.13 -7.82
N CYS A 320 13.63 -1.06 -7.50
CA CYS A 320 14.57 -0.48 -8.45
C CYS A 320 15.61 -1.52 -8.88
N PRO A 321 15.74 -1.87 -10.16
CA PRO A 321 16.68 -2.88 -10.62
C PRO A 321 18.14 -2.43 -10.48
N TYR A 322 18.38 -1.12 -10.37
CA TYR A 322 19.71 -0.55 -10.21
C TYR A 322 20.28 -0.73 -8.80
N CYS A 323 19.54 -0.31 -7.76
CA CYS A 323 19.99 -0.45 -6.37
C CYS A 323 19.36 -1.64 -5.64
N THR A 324 18.57 -2.47 -6.33
CA THR A 324 17.83 -3.63 -5.76
C THR A 324 16.99 -3.29 -4.52
N GLY A 325 16.53 -2.03 -4.43
CA GLY A 325 15.68 -1.53 -3.35
C GLY A 325 16.42 -0.93 -2.16
N THR A 326 17.77 -0.85 -2.21
CA THR A 326 18.57 -0.28 -1.10
C THR A 326 18.58 1.26 -1.08
N GLY A 327 18.22 1.91 -2.21
CA GLY A 327 18.31 3.36 -2.38
C GLY A 327 19.75 3.91 -2.39
N LYS A 328 20.75 3.03 -2.29
CA LYS A 328 22.18 3.39 -2.22
C LYS A 328 22.98 2.46 -3.10
N VAL A 329 24.09 2.98 -3.63
CA VAL A 329 25.09 2.23 -4.36
C VAL A 329 26.47 2.55 -3.76
N LYS A 330 27.44 1.66 -3.95
CA LYS A 330 28.80 1.90 -3.48
C LYS A 330 29.37 3.17 -4.13
N ASN A 331 30.04 3.97 -3.34
CA ASN A 331 30.74 5.13 -3.88
C ASN A 331 32.00 4.71 -4.67
N PRO A 332 32.50 5.54 -5.58
CA PRO A 332 33.65 5.20 -6.43
C PRO A 332 34.89 4.80 -5.63
N ARG A 333 35.10 5.36 -4.42
CA ARG A 333 36.23 4.97 -3.56
C ARG A 333 36.14 3.51 -3.11
N THR A 334 34.96 3.06 -2.70
CA THR A 334 34.74 1.67 -2.28
C THR A 334 34.96 0.71 -3.44
N VAL A 335 34.43 1.06 -4.63
CA VAL A 335 34.62 0.25 -5.84
C VAL A 335 36.08 0.19 -6.26
N SER A 336 36.80 1.31 -6.19
CA SER A 336 38.25 1.33 -6.49
C SER A 336 39.06 0.40 -5.57
N VAL A 337 38.77 0.42 -4.27
CA VAL A 337 39.40 -0.49 -3.30
C VAL A 337 39.10 -1.97 -3.60
N GLU A 338 37.87 -2.27 -4.03
CA GLU A 338 37.50 -3.63 -4.46
C GLU A 338 38.28 -4.07 -5.72
N ILE A 339 38.41 -3.16 -6.69
CA ILE A 339 39.21 -3.37 -7.89
C ILE A 339 40.65 -3.66 -7.51
N GLN A 340 41.25 -2.86 -6.64
CA GLN A 340 42.64 -3.05 -6.18
C GLN A 340 42.86 -4.43 -5.55
N ARG A 341 41.96 -4.83 -4.63
CA ARG A 341 42.04 -6.15 -3.98
C ARG A 341 41.87 -7.28 -4.97
N ARG A 342 40.91 -7.15 -5.91
CA ARG A 342 40.68 -8.17 -6.93
C ARG A 342 41.86 -8.30 -7.89
N LEU A 343 42.42 -7.17 -8.34
CA LEU A 343 43.63 -7.15 -9.19
C LEU A 343 44.80 -7.87 -8.53
N LEU A 344 45.09 -7.52 -7.27
CA LEU A 344 46.19 -8.19 -6.54
C LEU A 344 45.95 -9.69 -6.42
N SER A 345 44.73 -10.15 -6.17
CA SER A 345 44.41 -11.57 -6.13
C SER A 345 44.62 -12.25 -7.48
N VAL A 346 44.14 -11.63 -8.56
CA VAL A 346 44.30 -12.15 -9.93
C VAL A 346 45.77 -12.18 -10.34
N ILE A 347 46.52 -11.12 -10.05
CA ILE A 347 47.96 -11.07 -10.34
C ILE A 347 48.71 -12.21 -9.63
N ARG A 348 48.40 -12.47 -8.35
CA ARG A 348 49.03 -13.59 -7.61
C ARG A 348 48.73 -14.93 -8.26
N LYS A 349 47.47 -15.21 -8.58
CA LYS A 349 47.08 -16.46 -9.29
C LYS A 349 47.79 -16.62 -10.63
N LEU A 350 47.88 -15.54 -11.42
CA LEU A 350 48.55 -15.58 -12.71
C LEU A 350 50.07 -15.80 -12.55
N ARG A 351 50.67 -15.24 -11.49
CA ARG A 351 52.09 -15.48 -11.17
C ARG A 351 52.38 -16.93 -10.77
N GLU A 352 51.50 -17.54 -10.01
CA GLU A 352 51.60 -18.97 -9.67
C GLU A 352 51.52 -19.86 -10.94
N THR A 353 50.67 -19.45 -11.91
CA THR A 353 50.47 -20.24 -13.14
C THR A 353 51.58 -20.02 -14.19
N TYR A 354 52.02 -18.78 -14.39
CA TYR A 354 52.86 -18.38 -15.52
C TYR A 354 54.31 -18.00 -15.12
N GLY A 355 54.62 -18.00 -13.81
CA GLY A 355 55.92 -17.63 -13.28
C GLY A 355 56.09 -16.11 -13.04
N PRO A 356 57.17 -15.73 -12.30
CA PRO A 356 57.34 -14.35 -11.82
C PRO A 356 57.79 -13.35 -12.90
N ASP A 357 58.41 -13.79 -13.97
CA ASP A 357 59.04 -12.89 -14.95
C ASP A 357 58.18 -12.58 -16.19
N ARG A 358 57.07 -13.26 -16.36
CA ARG A 358 56.18 -13.01 -17.50
C ARG A 358 55.49 -11.67 -17.36
N GLU A 359 55.55 -10.83 -18.40
CA GLU A 359 54.76 -9.60 -18.47
C GLU A 359 53.28 -9.94 -18.56
N LEU A 360 52.47 -9.43 -17.64
CA LEU A 360 51.02 -9.62 -17.61
C LEU A 360 50.32 -8.38 -18.15
N GLU A 361 49.30 -8.58 -18.96
CA GLU A 361 48.44 -7.51 -19.45
C GLU A 361 47.01 -7.76 -18.95
N ILE A 362 46.47 -6.79 -18.23
CA ILE A 362 45.12 -6.88 -17.67
C ILE A 362 44.34 -5.61 -18.04
N ASN A 363 43.18 -5.80 -18.64
CA ASN A 363 42.25 -4.72 -19.00
C ASN A 363 41.12 -4.66 -18.00
N ILE A 364 40.85 -3.48 -17.46
CA ILE A 364 39.78 -3.22 -16.51
C ILE A 364 38.65 -2.54 -17.28
N VAL A 365 37.45 -3.17 -17.33
CA VAL A 365 36.24 -2.58 -17.89
C VAL A 365 35.32 -2.18 -16.72
N LEU A 366 34.92 -0.91 -16.66
CA LEU A 366 34.20 -0.35 -15.53
C LEU A 366 33.37 0.88 -15.94
N HIS A 367 32.46 1.30 -15.06
CA HIS A 367 31.66 2.51 -15.28
C HIS A 367 32.54 3.77 -15.30
N PRO A 368 32.24 4.79 -16.14
CA PRO A 368 33.03 6.03 -16.28
C PRO A 368 33.34 6.75 -14.96
N LEU A 369 32.38 6.80 -14.02
CA LEU A 369 32.58 7.43 -12.70
C LEU A 369 33.71 6.78 -11.88
N ASN A 370 33.89 5.45 -11.99
CA ASN A 370 34.96 4.74 -11.30
C ASN A 370 36.29 4.90 -12.04
N LEU A 371 36.25 5.02 -13.38
CA LEU A 371 37.45 5.28 -14.16
C LEU A 371 38.02 6.65 -13.82
N ASP A 372 37.19 7.68 -13.75
CA ASP A 372 37.63 9.03 -13.38
C ASP A 372 38.39 9.00 -12.06
N ARG A 373 37.88 8.31 -11.05
CA ARG A 373 38.56 8.17 -9.77
C ARG A 373 39.91 7.46 -9.88
N ILE A 374 39.97 6.36 -10.65
CA ILE A 374 41.24 5.61 -10.83
C ILE A 374 42.34 6.46 -11.47
N VAL A 375 41.98 7.29 -12.45
CA VAL A 375 42.97 8.12 -13.18
C VAL A 375 43.30 9.44 -12.48
N THR A 376 42.47 9.89 -11.53
CA THR A 376 42.69 11.14 -10.76
C THR A 376 43.25 10.82 -9.38
N GLU A 377 42.39 10.38 -8.47
CA GLU A 377 42.71 10.25 -7.04
C GLU A 377 43.59 9.03 -6.71
N ASP A 378 43.35 7.89 -7.37
CA ASP A 378 44.06 6.63 -7.06
C ASP A 378 45.18 6.33 -8.04
N ARG A 379 45.54 7.28 -8.92
CA ARG A 379 46.53 7.15 -10.00
C ARG A 379 47.88 6.63 -9.52
N ASP A 380 48.41 7.15 -8.42
CA ASP A 380 49.72 6.80 -7.91
C ASP A 380 49.77 5.36 -7.43
N PHE A 381 48.72 4.90 -6.75
CA PHE A 381 48.58 3.51 -6.32
C PHE A 381 48.63 2.53 -7.52
N PHE A 382 47.86 2.81 -8.56
CA PHE A 382 47.81 1.94 -9.74
C PHE A 382 49.18 1.97 -10.50
N ARG A 383 49.84 3.10 -10.55
CA ARG A 383 51.18 3.24 -11.13
C ARG A 383 52.22 2.43 -10.38
N ASP A 384 52.22 2.51 -9.05
CA ASP A 384 53.17 1.75 -8.22
C ASP A 384 52.91 0.24 -8.28
N MET A 385 51.64 -0.15 -8.33
CA MET A 385 51.26 -1.54 -8.53
C MET A 385 51.68 -2.06 -9.91
N MET A 386 51.54 -1.30 -10.99
CA MET A 386 52.02 -1.65 -12.32
C MET A 386 53.53 -1.92 -12.31
N LYS A 387 54.32 -1.06 -11.64
CA LYS A 387 55.76 -1.18 -11.52
C LYS A 387 56.18 -2.38 -10.66
N SER A 388 55.62 -2.47 -9.44
CA SER A 388 56.00 -3.52 -8.47
C SER A 388 55.57 -4.91 -8.90
N CYS A 389 54.44 -5.03 -9.58
CA CYS A 389 53.91 -6.30 -10.04
C CYS A 389 54.28 -6.62 -11.50
N LYS A 390 55.06 -5.79 -12.23
CA LYS A 390 55.38 -5.96 -13.66
C LYS A 390 54.13 -6.28 -14.52
N VAL A 391 53.05 -5.46 -14.35
CA VAL A 391 51.78 -5.65 -15.01
C VAL A 391 51.44 -4.41 -15.84
N LYS A 392 51.00 -4.58 -17.07
CA LYS A 392 50.38 -3.52 -17.88
C LYS A 392 48.88 -3.49 -17.59
N LEU A 393 48.34 -2.35 -17.14
CA LEU A 393 46.93 -2.14 -16.90
C LEU A 393 46.35 -1.27 -18.02
N GLY A 394 45.39 -1.83 -18.75
CA GLY A 394 44.50 -1.08 -19.62
C GLY A 394 43.20 -0.75 -18.89
N THR A 395 42.60 0.39 -19.20
CA THR A 395 41.29 0.77 -18.65
C THR A 395 40.32 1.11 -19.79
N LYS A 396 39.10 0.62 -19.70
CA LYS A 396 38.02 0.91 -20.66
C LYS A 396 36.80 1.34 -19.92
N ALA A 397 36.31 2.54 -20.23
CA ALA A 397 35.01 3.01 -19.74
C ALA A 397 33.88 2.37 -20.53
N ASP A 398 32.84 1.91 -19.81
CA ASP A 398 31.59 1.43 -20.40
C ASP A 398 30.41 1.87 -19.54
N GLY A 399 29.65 2.84 -20.07
CA GLY A 399 28.46 3.41 -19.38
C GLY A 399 27.29 2.44 -19.25
N THR A 400 27.33 1.28 -19.91
CA THR A 400 26.30 0.25 -19.75
C THR A 400 26.46 -0.60 -18.51
N TYR A 401 27.67 -0.56 -17.90
CA TYR A 401 27.92 -1.27 -16.65
C TYR A 401 27.24 -0.60 -15.47
N HIS A 402 26.73 -1.41 -14.55
CA HIS A 402 26.32 -0.91 -13.26
C HIS A 402 27.51 -0.25 -12.54
N VAL A 403 27.25 0.84 -11.81
CA VAL A 403 28.30 1.63 -11.14
C VAL A 403 29.17 0.79 -10.17
N GLU A 404 28.65 -0.31 -9.64
CA GLU A 404 29.40 -1.22 -8.77
C GLU A 404 30.11 -2.35 -9.51
N ALA A 405 29.81 -2.53 -10.80
CA ALA A 405 30.34 -3.63 -11.58
C ALA A 405 31.65 -3.27 -12.29
N PHE A 406 32.55 -4.23 -12.32
CA PHE A 406 33.77 -4.18 -13.13
C PHE A 406 34.15 -5.58 -13.59
N LYS A 407 34.93 -5.65 -14.67
CA LYS A 407 35.53 -6.88 -15.17
C LYS A 407 37.04 -6.71 -15.37
N LEU A 408 37.77 -7.76 -15.06
CA LEU A 408 39.17 -7.87 -15.37
C LEU A 408 39.33 -8.84 -16.56
N LEU A 409 39.92 -8.39 -17.65
CA LEU A 409 40.09 -9.17 -18.87
C LEU A 409 41.57 -9.36 -19.16
N ASP A 410 41.96 -10.50 -19.74
CA ASP A 410 43.28 -10.69 -20.30
C ASP A 410 43.42 -9.97 -21.67
N SER A 411 44.60 -10.08 -22.28
CA SER A 411 44.89 -9.52 -23.61
C SER A 411 44.01 -10.09 -24.74
N ALA A 412 43.40 -11.25 -24.54
CA ALA A 412 42.47 -11.90 -25.49
C ALA A 412 41.01 -11.54 -25.20
N GLY A 413 40.71 -10.72 -24.17
CA GLY A 413 39.37 -10.33 -23.78
C GLY A 413 38.65 -11.37 -22.92
N LYS A 414 39.33 -12.39 -22.43
CA LYS A 414 38.75 -13.40 -21.53
C LYS A 414 38.71 -12.88 -20.10
N GLU A 415 37.61 -13.11 -19.40
CA GLU A 415 37.44 -12.67 -18.01
C GLU A 415 38.33 -13.44 -17.05
N LEU A 416 39.10 -12.71 -16.25
CA LEU A 416 39.97 -13.21 -15.19
C LEU A 416 39.17 -13.25 -13.86
N ARG A 417 39.13 -14.43 -13.24
CA ARG A 417 38.36 -14.64 -12.00
C ARG A 417 39.24 -14.97 -10.80
#